data_a166f474c7ee4cf7906f554fdac60224
#
_entry.id   a166f474c7ee4cf7906f554fdac60224
#
_cell.length_a   1.000
_cell.length_b   1.000
_cell.length_c   1.000
_cell.angle_alpha   90.00
_cell.angle_beta   90.00
_cell.angle_gamma   90.00
#
_symmetry.space_group_name_H-M   'P 1'
#
loop_
_entity.id
_entity.type
_entity.pdbx_description
1 polymer ?
#
loop_
_entity_poly.entity_id
_entity_poly.type
_entity_poly.pdbx_seq_one_letter_code
_entity_poly.pdbx_strand_id
1 'polypeptide(L)'
;MPHISVVSGCYNEEDNVGELFDRVKAAVEGLGEKYTFELVLIDNASTDKTVERIKELVKKDDRVRAIVNARNFGHIRSPYYALLQSEGDITIAMASDLQDPPELIPEFVKKWEEGFKIVAAIKTDTSESKVLWLFRSIYYRTVKRLANVSLLEHFTGFGLYDRHIIEILRSIEDPYPYFRGLISEIGYDIARVPFK
;
A
#
# COMPACT_ATOMS: atom_id res chain seq x y z
N MET A 1 -19.19 -2.55 11.97
CA MET A 1 -18.64 -3.24 10.79
C MET A 1 -17.29 -2.60 10.50
N PRO A 2 -16.20 -3.36 10.47
CA PRO A 2 -14.90 -2.77 10.16
C PRO A 2 -14.89 -2.17 8.76
N HIS A 3 -14.27 -0.99 8.63
CA HIS A 3 -14.12 -0.27 7.37
C HIS A 3 -12.71 -0.42 6.83
N ILE A 4 -12.58 -0.74 5.55
CA ILE A 4 -11.31 -0.95 4.86
C ILE A 4 -11.05 0.25 3.95
N SER A 5 -9.97 1.00 4.20
CA SER A 5 -9.46 1.99 3.24
C SER A 5 -8.41 1.33 2.35
N VAL A 6 -8.67 1.20 1.06
CA VAL A 6 -7.65 0.81 0.08
C VAL A 6 -7.07 2.09 -0.52
N VAL A 7 -5.75 2.26 -0.46
CA VAL A 7 -5.07 3.48 -0.88
C VAL A 7 -4.10 3.17 -2.01
N SER A 8 -4.22 3.90 -3.12
CA SER A 8 -3.34 3.72 -4.27
C SER A 8 -2.89 5.04 -4.88
N GLY A 9 -1.59 5.15 -5.16
CA GLY A 9 -1.00 6.30 -5.85
C GLY A 9 -0.94 6.08 -7.35
N CYS A 10 -1.44 7.04 -8.13
CA CYS A 10 -1.53 6.98 -9.58
C CYS A 10 -0.61 8.03 -10.24
N TYR A 11 0.05 7.65 -11.31
CA TYR A 11 0.76 8.56 -12.21
C TYR A 11 0.80 7.97 -13.62
N ASN A 12 -0.02 8.50 -14.54
CA ASN A 12 -0.22 7.98 -15.91
C ASN A 12 -0.69 6.51 -15.91
N GLU A 13 -1.85 6.28 -15.30
CA GLU A 13 -2.46 4.97 -15.09
C GLU A 13 -3.89 4.90 -15.69
N GLU A 14 -4.13 5.64 -16.80
CA GLU A 14 -5.46 5.73 -17.41
C GLU A 14 -6.07 4.37 -17.79
N ASP A 15 -5.23 3.38 -18.07
CA ASP A 15 -5.66 2.03 -18.45
C ASP A 15 -5.89 1.12 -17.23
N ASN A 16 -5.29 1.43 -16.09
CA ASN A 16 -5.27 0.53 -14.92
C ASN A 16 -6.29 0.89 -13.85
N VAL A 17 -6.63 2.18 -13.66
CA VAL A 17 -7.47 2.62 -12.52
C VAL A 17 -8.87 2.00 -12.51
N GLY A 18 -9.44 1.69 -13.68
CA GLY A 18 -10.74 1.03 -13.80
C GLY A 18 -10.66 -0.43 -13.34
N GLU A 19 -9.68 -1.18 -13.85
CA GLU A 19 -9.46 -2.57 -13.46
C GLU A 19 -9.09 -2.70 -11.99
N LEU A 20 -8.25 -1.79 -11.47
CA LEU A 20 -7.91 -1.74 -10.05
C LEU A 20 -9.17 -1.64 -9.18
N PHE A 21 -10.07 -0.70 -9.52
CA PHE A 21 -11.33 -0.55 -8.78
C PHE A 21 -12.16 -1.83 -8.81
N ASP A 22 -12.36 -2.44 -9.99
CA ASP A 22 -13.19 -3.64 -10.14
C ASP A 22 -12.60 -4.82 -9.35
N ARG A 23 -11.27 -5.00 -9.36
CA ARG A 23 -10.58 -6.07 -8.62
C ARG A 23 -10.58 -5.84 -7.11
N VAL A 24 -10.34 -4.61 -6.64
CA VAL A 24 -10.46 -4.25 -5.22
C VAL A 24 -11.87 -4.50 -4.72
N LYS A 25 -12.87 -4.03 -5.47
CA LYS A 25 -14.28 -4.26 -5.17
C LYS A 25 -14.59 -5.74 -5.04
N ALA A 26 -14.22 -6.56 -6.01
CA ALA A 26 -14.44 -8.00 -5.99
C ALA A 26 -13.76 -8.69 -4.80
N ALA A 27 -12.52 -8.29 -4.47
CA ALA A 27 -11.76 -8.85 -3.36
C ALA A 27 -12.41 -8.54 -2.00
N VAL A 28 -12.90 -7.30 -1.79
CA VAL A 28 -13.54 -6.93 -0.52
C VAL A 28 -14.96 -7.47 -0.43
N GLU A 29 -15.77 -7.41 -1.50
CA GLU A 29 -17.11 -7.99 -1.52
C GLU A 29 -17.09 -9.53 -1.29
N GLY A 30 -16.00 -10.19 -1.71
CA GLY A 30 -15.73 -11.60 -1.40
C GLY A 30 -15.56 -11.93 0.09
N LEU A 31 -15.29 -10.94 0.95
CA LEU A 31 -15.25 -11.09 2.41
C LEU A 31 -16.66 -11.13 3.05
N GLY A 32 -17.72 -10.87 2.26
CA GLY A 32 -19.10 -10.81 2.71
C GLY A 32 -19.48 -9.46 3.34
N GLU A 33 -20.73 -9.34 3.77
CA GLU A 33 -21.33 -8.11 4.30
C GLU A 33 -20.73 -7.62 5.63
N LYS A 34 -19.76 -8.34 6.17
CA LYS A 34 -19.08 -8.01 7.43
C LYS A 34 -18.20 -6.75 7.31
N TYR A 35 -17.76 -6.41 6.10
CA TYR A 35 -16.85 -5.29 5.84
C TYR A 35 -17.50 -4.26 4.92
N THR A 36 -17.15 -2.99 5.15
CA THR A 36 -17.35 -1.90 4.20
C THR A 36 -15.99 -1.43 3.69
N PHE A 37 -15.95 -0.72 2.55
CA PHE A 37 -14.68 -0.21 2.06
C PHE A 37 -14.80 1.14 1.36
N GLU A 38 -13.69 1.84 1.26
CA GLU A 38 -13.43 2.94 0.34
C GLU A 38 -12.17 2.64 -0.49
N LEU A 39 -12.09 3.18 -1.70
CA LEU A 39 -10.87 3.24 -2.51
C LEU A 39 -10.42 4.70 -2.63
N VAL A 40 -9.27 5.02 -2.05
CA VAL A 40 -8.65 6.35 -2.10
C VAL A 40 -7.59 6.35 -3.19
N LEU A 41 -7.84 7.05 -4.28
CA LEU A 41 -6.92 7.23 -5.38
C LEU A 41 -6.26 8.61 -5.28
N ILE A 42 -4.92 8.66 -5.21
CA ILE A 42 -4.19 9.92 -5.28
C ILE A 42 -3.48 10.04 -6.61
N ASP A 43 -3.92 11.00 -7.42
CA ASP A 43 -3.26 11.35 -8.67
C ASP A 43 -2.08 12.29 -8.41
N ASN A 44 -0.91 11.91 -8.91
CA ASN A 44 0.34 12.63 -8.71
C ASN A 44 0.68 13.57 -9.88
N ALA A 45 -0.31 14.33 -10.36
CA ALA A 45 -0.27 15.22 -11.52
C ALA A 45 0.02 14.45 -12.82
N SER A 46 -0.83 13.48 -13.14
CA SER A 46 -0.80 12.75 -14.41
C SER A 46 -0.98 13.66 -15.61
N THR A 47 -0.38 13.28 -16.73
CA THR A 47 -0.43 14.02 -18.01
C THR A 47 -1.31 13.34 -19.07
N ASP A 48 -1.79 12.14 -18.76
CA ASP A 48 -2.73 11.35 -19.56
C ASP A 48 -4.18 11.54 -19.04
N LYS A 49 -5.09 10.62 -19.34
CA LYS A 49 -6.49 10.67 -18.91
C LYS A 49 -6.76 10.05 -17.53
N THR A 50 -5.73 9.80 -16.73
CA THR A 50 -5.90 9.19 -15.39
C THR A 50 -6.90 9.98 -14.55
N VAL A 51 -6.77 11.31 -14.49
CA VAL A 51 -7.66 12.17 -13.68
C VAL A 51 -9.11 12.10 -14.16
N GLU A 52 -9.33 12.07 -15.49
CA GLU A 52 -10.68 11.92 -16.07
C GLU A 52 -11.29 10.57 -15.67
N ARG A 53 -10.51 9.48 -15.76
CA ARG A 53 -10.95 8.13 -15.37
C ARG A 53 -11.28 8.05 -13.88
N ILE A 54 -10.45 8.63 -13.04
CA ILE A 54 -10.72 8.69 -11.58
C ILE A 54 -12.02 9.48 -11.32
N LYS A 55 -12.24 10.61 -11.97
CA LYS A 55 -13.48 11.40 -11.83
C LYS A 55 -14.72 10.64 -12.29
N GLU A 56 -14.61 9.82 -13.34
CA GLU A 56 -15.69 8.94 -13.78
C GLU A 56 -16.02 7.89 -12.73
N LEU A 57 -15.01 7.27 -12.10
CA LEU A 57 -15.20 6.30 -11.01
C LEU A 57 -15.87 6.94 -9.79
N VAL A 58 -15.42 8.12 -9.36
CA VAL A 58 -16.03 8.86 -8.23
C VAL A 58 -17.52 9.16 -8.48
N LYS A 59 -17.90 9.45 -9.75
CA LYS A 59 -19.32 9.68 -10.09
C LYS A 59 -20.14 8.40 -10.12
N LYS A 60 -19.50 7.27 -10.42
CA LYS A 60 -20.15 5.96 -10.59
C LYS A 60 -20.34 5.23 -9.25
N ASP A 61 -19.43 5.43 -8.30
CA ASP A 61 -19.41 4.70 -7.04
C ASP A 61 -18.95 5.62 -5.90
N ASP A 62 -19.77 5.81 -4.91
CA ASP A 62 -19.55 6.70 -3.75
C ASP A 62 -18.44 6.20 -2.80
N ARG A 63 -18.02 4.96 -2.97
CA ARG A 63 -16.88 4.38 -2.25
C ARG A 63 -15.53 4.82 -2.81
N VAL A 64 -15.49 5.49 -3.97
CA VAL A 64 -14.25 5.99 -4.56
C VAL A 64 -14.01 7.44 -4.14
N ARG A 65 -12.86 7.69 -3.55
CA ARG A 65 -12.41 9.02 -3.15
C ARG A 65 -11.13 9.40 -3.91
N ALA A 66 -11.06 10.63 -4.40
CA ALA A 66 -9.94 11.11 -5.19
C ALA A 66 -9.21 12.26 -4.51
N ILE A 67 -7.89 12.23 -4.58
CA ILE A 67 -7.00 13.35 -4.24
C ILE A 67 -6.22 13.67 -5.51
N VAL A 68 -6.22 14.93 -5.93
CA VAL A 68 -5.49 15.36 -7.14
C VAL A 68 -4.42 16.37 -6.74
N ASN A 69 -3.16 15.99 -6.92
CA ASN A 69 -2.03 16.83 -6.61
C ASN A 69 -1.85 17.95 -7.65
N ALA A 70 -1.50 19.15 -7.19
CA ALA A 70 -1.20 20.28 -8.07
C ALA A 70 0.11 20.10 -8.88
N ARG A 71 1.00 19.20 -8.48
CA ARG A 71 2.24 18.83 -9.16
C ARG A 71 2.68 17.43 -8.74
N ASN A 72 3.62 16.85 -9.47
CA ASN A 72 4.25 15.59 -9.08
C ASN A 72 5.14 15.79 -7.82
N PHE A 73 4.79 15.09 -6.72
CA PHE A 73 5.52 15.07 -5.46
C PHE A 73 6.41 13.83 -5.31
N GLY A 74 6.48 12.98 -6.34
CA GLY A 74 7.24 11.74 -6.34
C GLY A 74 6.44 10.53 -5.80
N HIS A 75 6.99 9.36 -6.08
CA HIS A 75 6.35 8.06 -5.80
C HIS A 75 6.35 7.65 -4.31
N ILE A 76 7.00 8.41 -3.44
CA ILE A 76 7.03 8.15 -1.99
C ILE A 76 6.04 9.08 -1.29
N ARG A 77 6.19 10.40 -1.48
CA ARG A 77 5.43 11.40 -0.71
C ARG A 77 3.96 11.43 -1.05
N SER A 78 3.62 11.27 -2.34
CA SER A 78 2.23 11.31 -2.78
C SER A 78 1.42 10.15 -2.20
N PRO A 79 1.78 8.86 -2.38
CA PRO A 79 1.05 7.75 -1.77
C PRO A 79 1.07 7.78 -0.23
N TYR A 80 2.17 8.21 0.39
CA TYR A 80 2.24 8.34 1.84
C TYR A 80 1.25 9.38 2.37
N TYR A 81 1.10 10.52 1.70
CA TYR A 81 0.08 11.50 2.05
C TYR A 81 -1.33 10.89 1.99
N ALA A 82 -1.65 10.16 0.92
CA ALA A 82 -2.95 9.51 0.81
C ALA A 82 -3.18 8.45 1.90
N LEU A 83 -2.13 7.69 2.25
CA LEU A 83 -2.18 6.73 3.35
C LEU A 83 -2.60 7.41 4.67
N LEU A 84 -2.06 8.59 4.95
CA LEU A 84 -2.41 9.37 6.14
C LEU A 84 -3.84 9.96 6.08
N GLN A 85 -4.48 10.02 4.90
CA GLN A 85 -5.86 10.47 4.73
C GLN A 85 -6.89 9.34 4.81
N SER A 86 -6.45 8.08 5.00
CA SER A 86 -7.37 6.94 5.17
C SER A 86 -8.16 7.05 6.48
N GLU A 87 -9.41 6.61 6.48
CA GLU A 87 -10.31 6.71 7.64
C GLU A 87 -10.77 5.33 8.15
N GLY A 88 -10.37 4.26 7.47
CA GLY A 88 -10.73 2.90 7.82
C GLY A 88 -10.19 2.41 9.16
N ASP A 89 -10.78 1.32 9.66
CA ASP A 89 -10.23 0.57 10.80
C ASP A 89 -8.93 -0.14 10.40
N ILE A 90 -8.81 -0.43 9.11
CA ILE A 90 -7.59 -0.93 8.47
C ILE A 90 -7.36 -0.19 7.16
N THR A 91 -6.10 -0.01 6.82
CA THR A 91 -5.67 0.62 5.57
C THR A 91 -4.80 -0.36 4.79
N ILE A 92 -5.11 -0.54 3.51
CA ILE A 92 -4.32 -1.35 2.58
C ILE A 92 -3.66 -0.40 1.58
N ALA A 93 -2.34 -0.37 1.58
CA ALA A 93 -1.56 0.37 0.59
C ALA A 93 -1.17 -0.54 -0.56
N MET A 94 -1.37 -0.11 -1.80
CA MET A 94 -1.02 -0.88 -3.00
C MET A 94 -0.71 0.03 -4.19
N ALA A 95 0.05 -0.50 -5.15
CA ALA A 95 0.33 0.18 -6.40
C ALA A 95 -0.87 0.15 -7.35
N SER A 96 -0.97 1.14 -8.26
CA SER A 96 -2.05 1.21 -9.26
C SER A 96 -1.74 0.46 -10.55
N ASP A 97 -0.50 0.02 -10.75
CA ASP A 97 -0.01 -0.68 -11.96
C ASP A 97 -0.35 -2.19 -11.99
N LEU A 98 -1.16 -2.64 -11.03
CA LEU A 98 -1.62 -4.03 -10.87
C LEU A 98 -0.51 -5.06 -10.58
N GLN A 99 0.72 -4.62 -10.28
CA GLN A 99 1.78 -5.51 -9.81
C GLN A 99 1.54 -6.00 -8.37
N ASP A 100 0.75 -5.27 -7.61
CA ASP A 100 0.28 -5.63 -6.29
C ASP A 100 -1.14 -6.22 -6.43
N PRO A 101 -1.32 -7.56 -6.30
CA PRO A 101 -2.61 -8.19 -6.61
C PRO A 101 -3.65 -7.91 -5.52
N PRO A 102 -4.80 -7.26 -5.85
CA PRO A 102 -5.89 -7.02 -4.91
C PRO A 102 -6.47 -8.29 -4.29
N GLU A 103 -6.29 -9.42 -4.94
CA GLU A 103 -6.74 -10.75 -4.50
C GLU A 103 -6.09 -11.20 -3.17
N LEU A 104 -5.03 -10.53 -2.72
CA LEU A 104 -4.41 -10.77 -1.40
C LEU A 104 -5.16 -10.08 -0.25
N ILE A 105 -6.08 -9.18 -0.53
CA ILE A 105 -6.87 -8.47 0.49
C ILE A 105 -7.51 -9.43 1.49
N PRO A 106 -8.18 -10.53 1.09
CA PRO A 106 -8.76 -11.47 2.04
C PRO A 106 -7.74 -12.13 2.96
N GLU A 107 -6.53 -12.44 2.47
CA GLU A 107 -5.47 -13.02 3.28
C GLU A 107 -4.92 -11.99 4.29
N PHE A 108 -4.77 -10.73 3.89
CA PHE A 108 -4.36 -9.66 4.79
C PHE A 108 -5.38 -9.46 5.91
N VAL A 109 -6.67 -9.39 5.57
CA VAL A 109 -7.76 -9.24 6.55
C VAL A 109 -7.76 -10.40 7.54
N LYS A 110 -7.57 -11.64 7.06
CA LYS A 110 -7.46 -12.82 7.93
C LYS A 110 -6.31 -12.68 8.93
N LYS A 111 -5.12 -12.20 8.48
CA LYS A 111 -3.98 -11.96 9.38
C LYS A 111 -4.27 -10.86 10.40
N TRP A 112 -4.97 -9.82 10.01
CA TRP A 112 -5.41 -8.78 10.92
C TRP A 112 -6.40 -9.32 11.98
N GLU A 113 -7.36 -10.17 11.58
CA GLU A 113 -8.27 -10.85 12.50
C GLU A 113 -7.54 -11.80 13.48
N GLU A 114 -6.39 -12.36 13.07
CA GLU A 114 -5.48 -13.13 13.95
C GLU A 114 -4.77 -12.24 14.98
N GLY A 115 -4.89 -10.89 14.88
CA GLY A 115 -4.35 -9.91 15.83
C GLY A 115 -3.13 -9.13 15.34
N PHE A 116 -2.62 -9.40 14.13
CA PHE A 116 -1.50 -8.64 13.56
C PHE A 116 -1.92 -7.22 13.19
N LYS A 117 -1.15 -6.22 13.63
CA LYS A 117 -1.38 -4.81 13.30
C LYS A 117 -0.74 -4.38 11.98
N ILE A 118 0.21 -5.15 11.49
CA ILE A 118 0.92 -4.95 10.24
C ILE A 118 0.97 -6.28 9.49
N VAL A 119 0.54 -6.28 8.23
CA VAL A 119 0.66 -7.42 7.32
C VAL A 119 1.40 -6.95 6.08
N ALA A 120 2.58 -7.48 5.83
CA ALA A 120 3.43 -7.10 4.71
C ALA A 120 3.39 -8.16 3.59
N ALA A 121 3.10 -7.73 2.38
CA ALA A 121 3.29 -8.57 1.20
C ALA A 121 4.78 -8.66 0.85
N ILE A 122 5.28 -9.87 0.65
CA ILE A 122 6.69 -10.15 0.36
C ILE A 122 6.79 -10.76 -1.03
N LYS A 123 7.40 -10.03 -1.97
CA LYS A 123 7.60 -10.53 -3.34
C LYS A 123 8.66 -11.65 -3.35
N THR A 124 8.25 -12.85 -3.75
CA THR A 124 9.10 -14.06 -3.70
C THR A 124 9.81 -14.35 -5.00
N ASP A 125 9.33 -13.84 -6.12
CA ASP A 125 9.91 -14.11 -7.43
C ASP A 125 10.90 -13.00 -7.80
N THR A 126 12.18 -13.23 -7.48
CA THR A 126 13.28 -12.44 -7.98
C THR A 126 14.12 -13.34 -8.88
N SER A 127 13.92 -13.27 -10.19
CA SER A 127 14.78 -13.87 -11.20
C SER A 127 16.16 -13.18 -11.25
N GLU A 128 16.78 -13.03 -10.08
CA GLU A 128 18.06 -12.33 -9.96
C GLU A 128 19.24 -13.27 -10.25
N SER A 129 20.25 -12.72 -10.91
CA SER A 129 21.52 -13.44 -11.06
C SER A 129 22.16 -13.66 -9.69
N LYS A 130 22.83 -14.82 -9.49
CA LYS A 130 23.53 -15.17 -8.24
C LYS A 130 24.53 -14.09 -7.79
N VAL A 131 25.09 -13.34 -8.72
CA VAL A 131 26.06 -12.26 -8.47
C VAL A 131 25.37 -11.04 -7.86
N LEU A 132 24.23 -10.61 -8.42
CA LEU A 132 23.42 -9.52 -7.87
C LEU A 132 22.87 -9.88 -6.48
N TRP A 133 22.45 -11.13 -6.29
CA TRP A 133 22.01 -11.63 -4.98
C TRP A 133 23.13 -11.53 -3.93
N LEU A 134 24.37 -11.87 -4.27
CA LEU A 134 25.53 -11.77 -3.36
C LEU A 134 25.80 -10.32 -2.95
N PHE A 135 25.85 -9.38 -3.90
CA PHE A 135 26.06 -7.96 -3.61
C PHE A 135 24.95 -7.39 -2.74
N ARG A 136 23.70 -7.76 -3.04
CA ARG A 136 22.53 -7.35 -2.27
C ARG A 136 22.56 -7.91 -0.84
N SER A 137 22.93 -9.17 -0.68
CA SER A 137 23.09 -9.80 0.64
C SER A 137 24.14 -9.13 1.49
N ILE A 138 25.28 -8.73 0.88
CA ILE A 138 26.34 -7.97 1.56
C ILE A 138 25.83 -6.58 1.96
N TYR A 139 25.15 -5.89 1.05
CA TYR A 139 24.56 -4.58 1.32
C TYR A 139 23.58 -4.62 2.49
N TYR A 140 22.59 -5.52 2.46
CA TYR A 140 21.60 -5.64 3.55
C TYR A 140 22.23 -6.06 4.88
N ARG A 141 23.25 -6.94 4.85
CA ARG A 141 23.99 -7.31 6.06
C ARG A 141 24.77 -6.14 6.65
N THR A 142 25.32 -5.29 5.81
CA THR A 142 26.03 -4.09 6.24
C THR A 142 25.07 -3.04 6.79
N VAL A 143 23.94 -2.79 6.09
CA VAL A 143 22.90 -1.86 6.56
C VAL A 143 22.28 -2.34 7.87
N LYS A 144 21.97 -3.64 7.99
CA LYS A 144 21.45 -4.23 9.25
C LYS A 144 22.42 -4.06 10.43
N ARG A 145 23.74 -4.03 10.15
CA ARG A 145 24.76 -3.86 11.19
C ARG A 145 24.94 -2.40 11.60
N LEU A 146 24.67 -1.46 10.68
CA LEU A 146 24.82 -0.01 10.89
C LEU A 146 23.54 0.66 11.40
N ALA A 147 22.40 0.16 10.95
CA ALA A 147 21.09 0.73 11.23
C ALA A 147 20.40 -0.09 12.30
N ASN A 148 20.61 -0.34 13.42
CA ASN A 148 19.88 -1.09 14.50
C ASN A 148 18.42 -1.52 14.20
N VAL A 149 18.00 -1.52 12.92
CA VAL A 149 16.66 -1.81 12.43
C VAL A 149 16.70 -2.98 11.46
N SER A 150 15.85 -3.95 11.69
CA SER A 150 15.68 -5.10 10.79
C SER A 150 14.75 -4.72 9.63
N LEU A 151 15.30 -4.14 8.56
CA LEU A 151 14.53 -3.84 7.35
C LEU A 151 13.90 -5.13 6.79
N LEU A 152 12.64 -5.04 6.40
CA LEU A 152 11.93 -6.13 5.70
C LEU A 152 12.47 -6.26 4.27
N GLU A 153 13.13 -7.39 4.00
CA GLU A 153 13.62 -7.70 2.66
C GLU A 153 12.43 -7.96 1.72
N HIS A 154 12.54 -7.49 0.46
CA HIS A 154 11.51 -7.65 -0.58
C HIS A 154 10.14 -7.02 -0.28
N PHE A 155 10.07 -6.12 0.68
CA PHE A 155 8.88 -5.38 1.01
C PHE A 155 8.82 -4.08 0.21
N THR A 156 7.73 -3.89 -0.56
CA THR A 156 7.51 -2.71 -1.42
C THR A 156 6.72 -1.60 -0.72
N GLY A 157 6.01 -1.92 0.35
CA GLY A 157 5.00 -1.09 1.00
C GLY A 157 3.59 -1.64 0.79
N PHE A 158 3.42 -2.64 -0.08
CA PHE A 158 2.16 -3.34 -0.25
C PHE A 158 1.83 -4.14 1.01
N GLY A 159 0.65 -3.90 1.58
CA GLY A 159 0.24 -4.55 2.81
C GLY A 159 -0.91 -3.87 3.52
N LEU A 160 -1.28 -4.42 4.66
CA LEU A 160 -2.33 -3.93 5.53
C LEU A 160 -1.75 -3.33 6.80
N TYR A 161 -2.32 -2.21 7.21
CA TYR A 161 -1.96 -1.44 8.40
C TYR A 161 -3.21 -1.16 9.22
N ASP A 162 -3.22 -1.59 10.47
CA ASP A 162 -4.28 -1.27 11.44
C ASP A 162 -4.35 0.25 11.66
N ARG A 163 -5.53 0.77 12.00
CA ARG A 163 -5.73 2.20 12.30
C ARG A 163 -4.71 2.75 13.28
N HIS A 164 -4.37 1.99 14.31
CA HIS A 164 -3.37 2.41 15.29
C HIS A 164 -1.99 2.69 14.66
N ILE A 165 -1.58 1.88 13.67
CA ILE A 165 -0.33 2.12 12.93
C ILE A 165 -0.43 3.41 12.13
N ILE A 166 -1.57 3.66 11.47
CA ILE A 166 -1.79 4.92 10.72
C ILE A 166 -1.75 6.13 11.66
N GLU A 167 -2.29 6.02 12.88
CA GLU A 167 -2.24 7.08 13.88
C GLU A 167 -0.81 7.37 14.36
N ILE A 168 0.01 6.33 14.57
CA ILE A 168 1.44 6.50 14.85
C ILE A 168 2.13 7.21 13.69
N LEU A 169 1.90 6.78 12.44
CA LEU A 169 2.50 7.42 11.27
C LEU A 169 2.09 8.89 11.12
N ARG A 170 0.83 9.23 11.45
CA ARG A 170 0.34 10.62 11.48
C ARG A 170 1.06 11.48 12.52
N SER A 171 1.47 10.89 13.63
CA SER A 171 2.20 11.61 14.69
C SER A 171 3.67 11.88 14.33
N ILE A 172 4.18 11.21 13.29
CA ILE A 172 5.55 11.41 12.79
C ILE A 172 5.53 12.51 11.74
N GLU A 173 5.96 13.72 12.09
CA GLU A 173 6.01 14.87 11.19
C GLU A 173 7.28 14.83 10.31
N ASP A 174 7.40 13.77 9.47
CA ASP A 174 8.51 13.64 8.52
C ASP A 174 8.10 14.12 7.12
N PRO A 175 8.68 15.21 6.59
CA PRO A 175 8.38 15.70 5.25
C PRO A 175 8.94 14.81 4.12
N TYR A 176 9.85 13.88 4.44
CA TYR A 176 10.51 12.96 3.50
C TYR A 176 10.49 11.51 4.03
N PRO A 177 9.31 10.93 4.27
CA PRO A 177 9.19 9.67 4.98
C PRO A 177 9.87 8.51 4.22
N TYR A 178 10.68 7.75 4.93
CA TYR A 178 11.12 6.44 4.47
C TYR A 178 10.15 5.37 4.98
N PHE A 179 8.97 5.28 4.34
CA PHE A 179 7.84 4.49 4.81
C PHE A 179 8.22 3.05 5.24
N ARG A 180 9.01 2.33 4.42
CA ARG A 180 9.44 0.96 4.74
C ARG A 180 10.32 0.87 6.00
N GLY A 181 11.13 1.89 6.24
CA GLY A 181 11.92 2.02 7.46
C GLY A 181 11.01 2.29 8.66
N LEU A 182 10.11 3.25 8.55
CA LEU A 182 9.15 3.59 9.61
C LEU A 182 8.35 2.37 10.05
N ILE A 183 7.82 1.58 9.12
CA ILE A 183 7.08 0.33 9.43
C ILE A 183 7.94 -0.67 10.20
N SER A 184 9.23 -0.75 9.89
CA SER A 184 10.16 -1.64 10.60
C SER A 184 10.54 -1.11 11.99
N GLU A 185 10.56 0.21 12.17
CA GLU A 185 10.95 0.88 13.44
C GLU A 185 9.83 0.92 14.47
N ILE A 186 8.57 0.92 14.03
CA ILE A 186 7.40 0.96 14.94
C ILE A 186 7.43 -0.21 15.94
N GLY A 187 8.07 -1.34 15.61
CA GLY A 187 8.33 -2.43 16.55
C GLY A 187 7.18 -3.40 16.79
N TYR A 188 6.11 -3.34 15.99
CA TYR A 188 5.04 -4.34 16.02
C TYR A 188 5.44 -5.61 15.27
N ASP A 189 4.88 -6.75 15.68
CA ASP A 189 4.99 -7.99 14.95
C ASP A 189 4.35 -7.85 13.56
N ILE A 190 5.09 -8.28 12.53
CA ILE A 190 4.67 -8.17 11.14
C ILE A 190 4.37 -9.55 10.57
N ALA A 191 3.11 -9.79 10.21
CA ALA A 191 2.75 -10.95 9.43
C ALA A 191 3.28 -10.80 7.99
N ARG A 192 3.80 -11.88 7.40
CA ARG A 192 4.35 -11.89 6.04
C ARG A 192 3.49 -12.75 5.15
N VAL A 193 3.04 -12.18 4.04
CA VAL A 193 2.25 -12.87 3.01
C VAL A 193 3.09 -12.92 1.73
N PRO A 194 3.58 -14.09 1.33
CA PRO A 194 4.38 -14.22 0.12
C PRO A 194 3.51 -14.12 -1.14
N PHE A 195 3.99 -13.42 -2.18
CA PHE A 195 3.33 -13.37 -3.49
C PHE A 195 4.37 -13.36 -4.63
N LYS A 196 3.91 -13.58 -5.87
CA LYS A 196 4.75 -13.65 -7.08
C LYS A 196 4.52 -12.45 -7.99
#